data_68bc166b1ed5e7f6bb38b5e798308e00
#
_entry.id   68bc166b1ed5e7f6bb38b5e798308e00
#
_cell.length_a   1.000
_cell.length_b   1.000
_cell.length_c   1.000
_cell.angle_alpha   90.00
_cell.angle_beta   90.00
_cell.angle_gamma   90.00
#
_symmetry.space_group_name_H-M   'P 1'
#
loop_
_entity.id
_entity.type
_entity.pdbx_description
1 polymer ?
#
loop_
_entity_poly.entity_id
_entity_poly.type
_entity_poly.pdbx_seq_one_letter_code
_entity_poly.pdbx_strand_id
1 'polypeptide(L)'
;MMRAYIDTNILVDLVFARKEFLPDAQHIFALGYANEVQLVVSALSFVNTIYLGRKYKYPMDEVYSKLRLIADFVDVADLSGQNVVDVLNSGWNDYEDATQHHSAIEEQADCIVTRNKKDFKASLITVLTPKEFFEQMGSK
;
A
#
# COMPACT_ATOMS: atom_id res chain seq x y z
N MET A 1 16.79 8.10 1.25
CA MET A 1 15.44 8.31 0.67
C MET A 1 14.40 7.61 1.54
N MET A 2 13.29 8.27 1.80
CA MET A 2 12.21 7.67 2.57
C MET A 2 11.66 6.44 1.86
N ARG A 3 11.38 5.38 2.64
CA ARG A 3 10.77 4.14 2.18
C ARG A 3 9.39 4.03 2.79
N ALA A 4 8.35 4.15 1.97
CA ALA A 4 6.97 4.21 2.42
C ALA A 4 6.18 2.99 1.96
N TYR A 5 5.59 2.29 2.92
CA TYR A 5 4.74 1.13 2.66
C TYR A 5 3.30 1.62 2.43
N ILE A 6 2.71 1.22 1.32
CA ILE A 6 1.41 1.72 0.88
C ILE A 6 0.33 0.68 1.15
N ASP A 7 -0.69 1.08 1.93
CA ASP A 7 -1.83 0.23 2.22
C ASP A 7 -2.62 -0.09 0.95
N THR A 8 -3.19 -1.29 0.89
CA THR A 8 -3.95 -1.79 -0.26
C THR A 8 -5.01 -0.81 -0.75
N ASN A 9 -5.72 -0.12 0.16
CA ASN A 9 -6.78 0.80 -0.22
C ASN A 9 -6.30 1.92 -1.13
N ILE A 10 -5.07 2.39 -0.95
CA ILE A 10 -4.50 3.45 -1.78
C ILE A 10 -4.21 2.93 -3.19
N LEU A 11 -3.71 1.70 -3.31
CA LEU A 11 -3.52 1.07 -4.61
C LEU A 11 -4.86 0.91 -5.34
N VAL A 12 -5.88 0.45 -4.62
CA VAL A 12 -7.22 0.27 -5.15
C VAL A 12 -7.82 1.61 -5.60
N ASP A 13 -7.61 2.67 -4.81
CA ASP A 13 -8.08 4.01 -5.16
C ASP A 13 -7.51 4.48 -6.49
N LEU A 14 -6.25 4.19 -6.73
CA LEU A 14 -5.60 4.56 -7.99
C LEU A 14 -6.10 3.71 -9.16
N VAL A 15 -6.09 2.39 -8.99
CA VAL A 15 -6.41 1.46 -10.09
C VAL A 15 -7.87 1.60 -10.53
N PHE A 16 -8.78 1.73 -9.58
CA PHE A 16 -10.22 1.86 -9.88
C PHE A 16 -10.68 3.32 -9.99
N ALA A 17 -9.76 4.26 -9.90
CA ALA A 17 -10.04 5.69 -10.01
C ALA A 17 -11.20 6.13 -9.10
N ARG A 18 -11.12 5.75 -7.81
CA ARG A 18 -12.13 6.11 -6.83
C ARG A 18 -12.14 7.63 -6.65
N LYS A 19 -13.20 8.26 -7.14
CA LYS A 19 -13.29 9.71 -7.32
C LYS A 19 -12.84 10.52 -6.10
N GLU A 20 -13.30 10.15 -4.92
CA GLU A 20 -13.00 10.88 -3.69
C GLU A 20 -11.51 10.79 -3.30
N PHE A 21 -10.88 9.65 -3.55
CA PHE A 21 -9.53 9.37 -3.08
C PHE A 21 -8.47 9.40 -4.17
N LEU A 22 -8.89 9.50 -5.42
CA LEU A 22 -8.00 9.44 -6.56
C LEU A 22 -6.91 10.52 -6.56
N PRO A 23 -7.19 11.79 -6.25
CA PRO A 23 -6.15 12.81 -6.28
C PRO A 23 -4.98 12.50 -5.35
N ASP A 24 -5.26 12.04 -4.13
CA ASP A 24 -4.21 11.70 -3.17
C ASP A 24 -3.44 10.47 -3.62
N ALA A 25 -4.13 9.45 -4.12
CA ALA A 25 -3.46 8.25 -4.62
C ALA A 25 -2.55 8.59 -5.80
N GLN A 26 -3.02 9.40 -6.74
CA GLN A 26 -2.21 9.85 -7.88
C GLN A 26 -0.97 10.60 -7.41
N HIS A 27 -1.10 11.47 -6.43
CA HIS A 27 0.03 12.24 -5.91
C HIS A 27 1.08 11.33 -5.26
N ILE A 28 0.64 10.37 -4.44
CA ILE A 28 1.55 9.42 -3.80
C ILE A 28 2.35 8.64 -4.85
N PHE A 29 1.66 8.05 -5.82
CA PHE A 29 2.34 7.25 -6.84
C PHE A 29 3.18 8.11 -7.79
N ALA A 30 2.80 9.36 -8.03
CA ALA A 30 3.62 10.30 -8.81
C ALA A 30 4.95 10.59 -8.11
N LEU A 31 4.95 10.73 -6.78
CA LEU A 31 6.18 10.91 -6.02
C LEU A 31 7.10 9.69 -6.16
N GLY A 32 6.53 8.49 -6.15
CA GLY A 32 7.29 7.27 -6.39
C GLY A 32 7.86 7.20 -7.79
N TYR A 33 7.05 7.52 -8.78
CA TYR A 33 7.47 7.53 -10.18
C TYR A 33 8.62 8.53 -10.41
N ALA A 34 8.55 9.69 -9.74
CA ALA A 34 9.59 10.72 -9.82
C ALA A 34 10.83 10.40 -8.99
N ASN A 35 10.84 9.25 -8.33
CA ASN A 35 11.96 8.78 -7.50
C ASN A 35 12.25 9.72 -6.31
N GLU A 36 11.22 10.38 -5.79
CA GLU A 36 11.34 11.22 -4.61
C GLU A 36 11.06 10.46 -3.31
N VAL A 37 10.45 9.29 -3.42
CA VAL A 37 10.20 8.37 -2.32
C VAL A 37 10.25 6.95 -2.88
N GLN A 38 10.67 6.00 -2.07
CA GLN A 38 10.68 4.60 -2.44
C GLN A 38 9.39 3.98 -1.93
N LEU A 39 8.47 3.63 -2.84
CA LEU A 39 7.20 3.03 -2.49
C LEU A 39 7.32 1.51 -2.41
N VAL A 40 6.73 0.94 -1.39
CA VAL A 40 6.64 -0.51 -1.21
C VAL A 40 5.18 -0.90 -1.21
N VAL A 41 4.82 -1.84 -2.06
CA VAL A 41 3.44 -2.35 -2.19
C VAL A 41 3.50 -3.87 -2.09
N SER A 42 2.67 -4.44 -1.23
CA SER A 42 2.66 -5.89 -1.03
C SER A 42 2.19 -6.65 -2.27
N ALA A 43 2.80 -7.81 -2.53
CA ALA A 43 2.28 -8.76 -3.52
C ALA A 43 0.82 -9.09 -3.23
N LEU A 44 0.45 -9.18 -1.95
CA LEU A 44 -0.94 -9.42 -1.55
C LEU A 44 -1.87 -8.29 -2.02
N SER A 45 -1.42 -7.05 -1.97
CA SER A 45 -2.21 -5.90 -2.44
C SER A 45 -2.50 -6.00 -3.94
N PHE A 46 -1.53 -6.44 -4.73
CA PHE A 46 -1.72 -6.66 -6.17
C PHE A 46 -2.77 -7.75 -6.41
N VAL A 47 -2.65 -8.88 -5.72
CA VAL A 47 -3.58 -10.01 -5.87
C VAL A 47 -5.00 -9.61 -5.44
N ASN A 48 -5.12 -8.91 -4.30
CA ASN A 48 -6.42 -8.44 -3.82
C ASN A 48 -7.07 -7.44 -4.79
N THR A 49 -6.27 -6.58 -5.42
CA THR A 49 -6.78 -5.63 -6.40
C THR A 49 -7.32 -6.34 -7.64
N ILE A 50 -6.62 -7.36 -8.11
CA ILE A 50 -7.10 -8.20 -9.23
C ILE A 50 -8.42 -8.87 -8.86
N TYR A 51 -8.48 -9.46 -7.66
CA TYR A 51 -9.70 -10.11 -7.18
C TYR A 51 -10.88 -9.13 -7.16
N LEU A 52 -10.67 -7.94 -6.60
CA LEU A 52 -11.71 -6.91 -6.54
C LEU A 52 -12.16 -6.47 -7.95
N GLY A 53 -11.22 -6.36 -8.87
CA GLY A 53 -11.52 -5.99 -10.25
C GLY A 53 -12.46 -6.99 -10.89
N ARG A 54 -12.20 -8.29 -10.72
CA ARG A 54 -13.07 -9.35 -11.23
C ARG A 54 -14.43 -9.35 -10.54
N LYS A 55 -14.42 -9.23 -9.21
CA LYS A 55 -15.64 -9.27 -8.40
C LYS A 55 -16.61 -8.16 -8.80
N TYR A 56 -16.11 -6.96 -9.03
CA TYR A 56 -16.94 -5.79 -9.38
C TYR A 56 -16.99 -5.51 -10.88
N LYS A 57 -16.50 -6.46 -11.69
CA LYS A 57 -16.61 -6.42 -13.15
C LYS A 57 -15.98 -5.21 -13.82
N TYR A 58 -14.83 -4.80 -13.31
CA TYR A 58 -14.03 -3.76 -13.95
C TYR A 58 -13.41 -4.29 -15.24
N PRO A 59 -13.08 -3.41 -16.21
CA PRO A 59 -12.36 -3.82 -17.41
C PRO A 59 -10.98 -4.36 -17.03
N MET A 60 -10.81 -5.67 -17.09
CA MET A 60 -9.58 -6.30 -16.58
C MET A 60 -8.33 -5.92 -17.37
N ASP A 61 -8.47 -5.63 -18.67
CA ASP A 61 -7.34 -5.15 -19.48
C ASP A 61 -6.74 -3.87 -18.88
N GLU A 62 -7.61 -2.97 -18.43
CA GLU A 62 -7.18 -1.72 -17.79
C GLU A 62 -6.55 -1.98 -16.43
N VAL A 63 -7.15 -2.88 -15.64
CA VAL A 63 -6.63 -3.23 -14.32
C VAL A 63 -5.22 -3.80 -14.44
N TYR A 64 -5.02 -4.77 -15.31
CA TYR A 64 -3.69 -5.37 -15.51
C TYR A 64 -2.69 -4.36 -16.06
N SER A 65 -3.11 -3.51 -16.98
CA SER A 65 -2.24 -2.50 -17.57
C SER A 65 -1.72 -1.52 -16.51
N LYS A 66 -2.63 -1.04 -15.66
CA LYS A 66 -2.27 -0.12 -14.57
C LYS A 66 -1.35 -0.78 -13.56
N LEU A 67 -1.65 -2.03 -13.18
CA LEU A 67 -0.82 -2.76 -12.21
C LEU A 67 0.58 -3.03 -12.76
N ARG A 68 0.70 -3.38 -14.04
CA ARG A 68 2.02 -3.57 -14.65
C ARG A 68 2.84 -2.29 -14.62
N LEU A 69 2.22 -1.17 -14.92
CA LEU A 69 2.90 0.13 -14.89
C LEU A 69 3.39 0.47 -13.48
N ILE A 70 2.53 0.25 -12.48
CA ILE A 70 2.88 0.51 -11.08
C ILE A 70 4.03 -0.39 -10.64
N ALA A 71 3.99 -1.68 -11.02
CA ALA A 71 5.03 -2.64 -10.65
C ALA A 71 6.42 -2.26 -11.19
N ASP A 72 6.48 -1.44 -12.23
CA ASP A 72 7.76 -1.01 -12.81
C ASP A 72 8.53 -0.04 -11.91
N PHE A 73 7.84 0.69 -11.03
CA PHE A 73 8.53 1.72 -10.24
C PHE A 73 8.32 1.60 -8.73
N VAL A 74 7.62 0.58 -8.26
CA VAL A 74 7.50 0.30 -6.81
C VAL A 74 8.24 -0.98 -6.49
N ASP A 75 8.61 -1.14 -5.21
CA ASP A 75 9.10 -2.42 -4.72
C ASP A 75 7.90 -3.28 -4.37
N VAL A 76 7.75 -4.41 -5.02
CA VAL A 76 6.68 -5.35 -4.70
C VAL A 76 7.19 -6.28 -3.59
N ALA A 77 6.61 -6.14 -2.40
CA ALA A 77 7.04 -6.91 -1.24
C ALA A 77 6.47 -8.33 -1.28
N ASP A 78 7.34 -9.30 -1.02
CA ASP A 78 6.93 -10.70 -0.96
C ASP A 78 6.01 -10.97 0.23
N LEU A 79 5.12 -11.93 0.08
CA LEU A 79 4.35 -12.50 1.18
C LEU A 79 4.90 -13.91 1.41
N SER A 80 5.63 -14.10 2.50
CA SER A 80 6.24 -15.39 2.82
C SER A 80 5.31 -16.25 3.68
N GLY A 81 5.57 -17.57 3.68
CA GLY A 81 4.87 -18.48 4.59
C GLY A 81 5.12 -18.10 6.05
N GLN A 82 6.33 -17.68 6.38
CA GLN A 82 6.65 -17.26 7.75
C GLN A 82 5.84 -16.03 8.16
N ASN A 83 5.65 -15.07 7.26
CA ASN A 83 4.81 -13.91 7.50
C ASN A 83 3.39 -14.33 7.90
N VAL A 84 2.81 -15.27 7.15
CA VAL A 84 1.46 -15.76 7.43
C VAL A 84 1.39 -16.42 8.82
N VAL A 85 2.36 -17.26 9.15
CA VAL A 85 2.42 -17.92 10.46
C VAL A 85 2.54 -16.90 11.59
N ASP A 86 3.41 -15.91 11.44
CA ASP A 86 3.61 -14.87 12.44
C ASP A 86 2.34 -14.05 12.66
N VAL A 87 1.63 -13.73 11.59
CA VAL A 87 0.38 -12.98 11.65
C VAL A 87 -0.70 -13.76 12.40
N LEU A 88 -0.78 -15.06 12.17
CA LEU A 88 -1.75 -15.92 12.89
C LEU A 88 -1.52 -15.88 14.40
N ASN A 89 -0.31 -15.59 14.85
CA ASN A 89 0.06 -15.52 16.26
C ASN A 89 0.18 -14.08 16.77
N SER A 90 -0.17 -13.09 15.98
CA SER A 90 0.08 -11.67 16.32
C SER A 90 -0.92 -11.06 17.30
N GLY A 91 -2.11 -11.62 17.37
CA GLY A 91 -3.18 -11.06 18.20
C GLY A 91 -3.89 -9.85 17.59
N TRP A 92 -3.57 -9.47 16.37
CA TRP A 92 -4.28 -8.40 15.67
C TRP A 92 -5.69 -8.88 15.29
N ASN A 93 -6.67 -7.96 15.35
CA ASN A 93 -8.06 -8.29 15.02
C ASN A 93 -8.26 -8.55 13.53
N ASP A 94 -7.57 -7.81 12.67
CA ASP A 94 -7.70 -7.92 11.21
C ASP A 94 -6.42 -8.52 10.64
N TYR A 95 -6.54 -9.68 10.00
CA TYR A 95 -5.38 -10.38 9.44
C TYR A 95 -4.77 -9.65 8.25
N GLU A 96 -5.57 -8.94 7.45
CA GLU A 96 -5.01 -8.19 6.33
C GLU A 96 -4.15 -7.04 6.84
N ASP A 97 -4.66 -6.28 7.82
CA ASP A 97 -3.89 -5.18 8.42
C ASP A 97 -2.63 -5.69 9.11
N ALA A 98 -2.74 -6.81 9.82
CA ALA A 98 -1.59 -7.45 10.46
C ALA A 98 -0.54 -7.88 9.43
N THR A 99 -0.98 -8.44 8.31
CA THR A 99 -0.09 -8.86 7.23
C THR A 99 0.63 -7.67 6.63
N GLN A 100 -0.08 -6.58 6.39
CA GLN A 100 0.50 -5.34 5.88
C GLN A 100 1.54 -4.78 6.85
N HIS A 101 1.21 -4.72 8.13
CA HIS A 101 2.12 -4.23 9.17
C HIS A 101 3.39 -5.08 9.24
N HIS A 102 3.23 -6.39 9.27
CA HIS A 102 4.37 -7.31 9.35
C HIS A 102 5.26 -7.18 8.13
N SER A 103 4.66 -7.08 6.95
CA SER A 103 5.41 -6.88 5.70
C SER A 103 6.17 -5.55 5.71
N ALA A 104 5.55 -4.49 6.22
CA ALA A 104 6.20 -3.18 6.31
C ALA A 104 7.45 -3.24 7.19
N ILE A 105 7.39 -3.98 8.30
CA ILE A 105 8.53 -4.17 9.18
C ILE A 105 9.63 -4.97 8.46
N GLU A 106 9.27 -6.06 7.82
CA GLU A 106 10.25 -6.89 7.08
C GLU A 106 10.94 -6.09 5.97
N GLU A 107 10.20 -5.20 5.32
CA GLU A 107 10.72 -4.36 4.25
C GLU A 107 11.49 -3.15 4.76
N GLN A 108 11.60 -2.99 6.06
CA GLN A 108 12.29 -1.87 6.70
C GLN A 108 11.73 -0.52 6.23
N ALA A 109 10.41 -0.45 6.13
CA ALA A 109 9.73 0.78 5.76
C ALA A 109 9.84 1.82 6.88
N ASP A 110 9.97 3.08 6.51
CA ASP A 110 10.01 4.19 7.47
C ASP A 110 8.62 4.53 7.97
N CYS A 111 7.60 4.27 7.16
CA CYS A 111 6.21 4.54 7.53
C CYS A 111 5.25 3.67 6.73
N ILE A 112 4.01 3.60 7.24
CA ILE A 112 2.88 3.05 6.49
C ILE A 112 1.98 4.23 6.12
N VAL A 113 1.58 4.33 4.86
CA VAL A 113 0.62 5.34 4.41
C VAL A 113 -0.74 4.68 4.22
N THR A 114 -1.74 5.18 4.93
CA THR A 114 -3.09 4.59 4.94
C THR A 114 -4.14 5.67 5.15
N ARG A 115 -5.35 5.44 4.60
CA ARG A 115 -6.50 6.30 4.89
C ARG A 115 -7.14 5.97 6.24
N ASN A 116 -6.86 4.78 6.77
CA ASN A 116 -7.48 4.26 7.99
C ASN A 116 -6.45 4.06 9.09
N LYS A 117 -5.90 5.15 9.56
CA LYS A 117 -4.84 5.16 10.57
C LYS A 117 -5.21 4.35 11.82
N LYS A 118 -6.49 4.37 12.19
CA LYS A 118 -7.00 3.63 13.35
C LYS A 118 -6.83 2.11 13.25
N ASP A 119 -6.77 1.58 12.03
CA ASP A 119 -6.60 0.14 11.80
C ASP A 119 -5.18 -0.32 12.15
N PHE A 120 -4.26 0.63 12.30
CA PHE A 120 -2.86 0.35 12.60
C PHE A 120 -2.44 0.89 13.97
N LYS A 121 -3.37 0.98 14.93
CA LYS A 121 -3.09 1.50 16.28
C LYS A 121 -1.95 0.78 16.99
N ALA A 122 -1.81 -0.52 16.74
CA ALA A 122 -0.77 -1.33 17.36
C ALA A 122 0.55 -1.30 16.59
N SER A 123 0.68 -0.43 15.60
CA SER A 123 1.87 -0.38 14.75
C SER A 123 3.12 -0.02 15.54
N LEU A 124 4.21 -0.73 15.23
CA LEU A 124 5.54 -0.47 15.75
C LEU A 124 6.30 0.57 14.93
N ILE A 125 5.75 0.97 13.80
CA ILE A 125 6.35 2.00 12.94
C ILE A 125 5.36 3.13 12.71
N THR A 126 5.86 4.27 12.25
CA THR A 126 5.06 5.46 11.98
C THR A 126 3.95 5.18 10.98
N VAL A 127 2.74 5.62 11.27
CA VAL A 127 1.58 5.49 10.39
C VAL A 127 1.12 6.89 10.01
N LEU A 128 1.00 7.16 8.72
CA LEU A 128 0.66 8.47 8.18
C LEU A 128 -0.58 8.38 7.28
N THR A 129 -1.44 9.39 7.38
CA THR A 129 -2.47 9.59 6.36
C THR A 129 -1.81 10.18 5.12
N PRO A 130 -2.46 10.15 3.94
CA PRO A 130 -1.92 10.83 2.77
C PRO A 130 -1.54 12.28 3.03
N LYS A 131 -2.41 13.02 3.73
CA LYS A 131 -2.12 14.43 4.06
C LYS A 131 -0.85 14.57 4.89
N GLU A 132 -0.73 13.76 5.94
CA GLU A 132 0.46 13.77 6.79
C GLU A 132 1.72 13.39 6.01
N PHE A 133 1.57 12.42 5.11
CA PHE A 133 2.68 12.01 4.24
C PHE A 133 3.15 13.17 3.35
N PHE A 134 2.22 13.90 2.73
CA PHE A 134 2.56 15.05 1.89
C PHE A 134 3.23 16.17 2.70
N GLU A 135 2.78 16.39 3.92
CA GLU A 135 3.40 17.37 4.81
C GLU A 135 4.85 17.00 5.10
N GLN A 136 5.12 15.73 5.36
CA GLN A 136 6.49 15.25 5.57
C GLN A 136 7.34 15.40 4.31
N MET A 137 6.81 15.07 3.15
CA MET A 137 7.55 15.21 1.89
C MET A 137 7.82 16.66 1.57
N GLY A 138 6.89 17.55 1.86
CA GLY A 138 7.04 18.98 1.60
C GLY A 138 8.01 19.68 2.55
N SER A 139 8.29 19.10 3.71
CA SER A 139 9.22 19.73 4.68
C SER A 139 10.68 19.44 4.36
N LYS A 140 10.94 18.73 3.31
CA LYS A 140 12.29 18.52 2.82
C LYS A 140 12.71 19.68 1.93
#